data_50e3587c79d7d83ff89d1ac571e2216d
#
_entry.id   50e3587c79d7d83ff89d1ac571e2216d
#
_cell.length_a   1.000
_cell.length_b   1.000
_cell.length_c   1.000
_cell.angle_alpha   90.00
_cell.angle_beta   90.00
_cell.angle_gamma   90.00
#
_symmetry.space_group_name_H-M   'P 1'
#
loop_
_entity.id
_entity.type
_entity.pdbx_description
1 polymer ?
#
loop_
_entity_poly.entity_id
_entity_poly.type
_entity_poly.pdbx_seq_one_letter_code
_entity_poly.pdbx_strand_id
1 'polypeptide(L)'
;MTVGDILVSINQASLETMLPLTAVQTSADIERYYKEGYSIGITATEFAKKYPRLPVDKIYAAHNMLAPLYYCELDSTTVPIVLSLNIYGDKRLAVNGESDEKFQQRVLDMAEKISSGNAPFIRSYLFSLENSLRVSVLSRYIELSNPDEDLYSLFLDLYRTSDFGFSALKEDDLQKVFAGKSQKQKQDTIKRLSSLPDTVTVYRGEGSKSTTYKKSFSWTTSYKAACFFACRIPSLENSRIITAHINKSDIIEYFPDDEEKEVLVPTAAVKDVKVDVLLGINALTDEIQAFYPLYQHYRSRISTLYDAYGRANDEEHDAEHTLRVLFDALLLVQVQGIALTRKESHQLCDAILYHDIGRTNDDVDDSHGAKSRDIYYDTASDCNPATAFLIEYHCLDDRKTVCGSGCEP
;
A
#
# COMPACT_ATOMS: atom_id res chain seq x y z
N MET A 1 20.02 3.00 2.46
CA MET A 1 18.75 2.28 2.66
C MET A 1 17.84 3.25 3.39
N THR A 2 16.76 3.67 2.78
CA THR A 2 15.79 4.60 3.39
C THR A 2 14.81 3.83 4.28
N VAL A 3 14.09 4.53 5.15
CA VAL A 3 13.00 3.91 5.96
C VAL A 3 11.95 3.26 5.03
N GLY A 4 11.70 3.87 3.87
CA GLY A 4 10.84 3.30 2.83
C GLY A 4 11.37 1.96 2.27
N ASP A 5 12.70 1.84 2.05
CA ASP A 5 13.31 0.58 1.59
C ASP A 5 13.16 -0.53 2.64
N ILE A 6 13.22 -0.17 3.92
CA ILE A 6 13.03 -1.10 5.05
C ILE A 6 11.58 -1.56 5.11
N LEU A 7 10.61 -0.64 5.05
CA LEU A 7 9.18 -0.97 5.10
C LEU A 7 8.75 -1.83 3.90
N VAL A 8 9.28 -1.54 2.71
CA VAL A 8 9.03 -2.35 1.50
C VAL A 8 9.65 -3.75 1.63
N SER A 9 10.83 -3.89 2.24
CA SER A 9 11.47 -5.20 2.44
C SER A 9 10.73 -6.07 3.47
N ILE A 10 10.15 -5.46 4.50
CA ILE A 10 9.36 -6.17 5.53
C ILE A 10 8.07 -6.76 4.92
N ASN A 11 7.47 -6.09 3.95
CA ASN A 11 6.18 -6.46 3.37
C ASN A 11 6.27 -7.31 2.09
N GLN A 12 7.47 -7.64 1.60
CA GLN A 12 7.67 -8.39 0.34
C GLN A 12 8.16 -9.82 0.54
N ALA A 13 7.95 -10.45 1.69
CA ALA A 13 8.21 -11.86 1.82
C ALA A 13 7.27 -12.63 0.86
N SER A 14 7.79 -13.15 -0.25
CA SER A 14 7.14 -14.16 -1.05
C SER A 14 7.75 -15.52 -0.73
N LEU A 15 7.07 -16.60 -1.00
CA LEU A 15 7.64 -17.95 -0.83
C LEU A 15 8.92 -18.14 -1.65
N GLU A 16 9.05 -17.41 -2.77
CA GLU A 16 10.23 -17.44 -3.65
C GLU A 16 11.46 -16.70 -3.07
N THR A 17 11.26 -15.76 -2.14
CA THR A 17 12.34 -14.98 -1.52
C THR A 17 12.70 -15.47 -0.13
N MET A 18 12.13 -16.58 0.32
CA MET A 18 12.46 -17.17 1.61
C MET A 18 13.74 -17.99 1.55
N LEU A 19 14.61 -17.79 2.52
CA LEU A 19 15.85 -18.54 2.65
C LEU A 19 15.57 -19.87 3.40
N PRO A 20 15.83 -21.05 2.78
CA PRO A 20 15.75 -22.31 3.51
C PRO A 20 16.70 -22.32 4.72
N LEU A 21 16.20 -22.68 5.90
CA LEU A 21 17.04 -22.71 7.11
C LEU A 21 18.19 -23.70 6.99
N THR A 22 18.05 -24.74 6.16
CA THR A 22 19.10 -25.70 5.83
C THR A 22 20.35 -25.05 5.19
N ALA A 23 20.24 -23.86 4.63
CA ALA A 23 21.38 -23.10 4.12
C ALA A 23 22.22 -22.43 5.25
N VAL A 24 21.72 -22.43 6.48
CA VAL A 24 22.32 -21.77 7.65
C VAL A 24 22.89 -22.82 8.59
N GLN A 25 24.13 -23.22 8.38
CA GLN A 25 24.76 -24.30 9.14
C GLN A 25 25.67 -23.79 10.27
N THR A 26 26.19 -22.59 10.14
CA THR A 26 27.17 -22.01 11.06
C THR A 26 26.83 -20.57 11.43
N SER A 27 27.46 -20.06 12.49
CA SER A 27 27.35 -18.64 12.86
C SER A 27 27.88 -17.71 11.76
N ALA A 28 28.83 -18.15 10.97
CA ALA A 28 29.34 -17.37 9.83
C ALA A 28 28.28 -17.24 8.71
N ASP A 29 27.42 -18.26 8.54
CA ASP A 29 26.29 -18.18 7.61
C ASP A 29 25.27 -17.16 8.09
N ILE A 30 24.99 -17.09 9.40
CA ILE A 30 24.10 -16.09 10.00
C ILE A 30 24.62 -14.67 9.67
N GLU A 31 25.93 -14.41 9.86
CA GLU A 31 26.52 -13.11 9.57
C GLU A 31 26.48 -12.78 8.06
N ARG A 32 26.68 -13.77 7.21
CA ARG A 32 26.61 -13.60 5.74
C ARG A 32 25.21 -13.21 5.32
N TYR A 33 24.20 -13.98 5.72
CA TYR A 33 22.81 -13.73 5.32
C TYR A 33 22.21 -12.47 5.96
N TYR A 34 22.73 -12.04 7.12
CA TYR A 34 22.38 -10.75 7.68
C TYR A 34 22.71 -9.59 6.74
N LYS A 35 23.87 -9.65 6.07
CA LYS A 35 24.25 -8.64 5.05
C LYS A 35 23.37 -8.68 3.81
N GLU A 36 22.73 -9.80 3.55
CA GLU A 36 21.78 -10.01 2.45
C GLU A 36 20.34 -9.67 2.86
N GLY A 37 20.10 -9.20 4.10
CA GLY A 37 18.80 -8.75 4.57
C GLY A 37 17.98 -9.77 5.34
N TYR A 38 18.58 -10.90 5.77
CA TYR A 38 17.91 -11.91 6.59
C TYR A 38 18.36 -11.82 8.04
N SER A 39 17.45 -11.49 8.94
CA SER A 39 17.71 -11.60 10.37
C SER A 39 17.49 -13.05 10.81
N ILE A 40 18.57 -13.76 11.15
CA ILE A 40 18.54 -15.18 11.53
C ILE A 40 19.22 -15.32 12.89
N GLY A 41 18.56 -15.94 13.85
CA GLY A 41 19.05 -16.10 15.21
C GLY A 41 19.40 -17.53 15.61
N ILE A 42 19.24 -18.51 14.69
CA ILE A 42 19.45 -19.93 14.99
C ILE A 42 19.92 -20.67 13.73
N THR A 43 20.87 -21.59 13.89
CA THR A 43 21.31 -22.46 12.79
C THR A 43 20.34 -23.64 12.58
N ALA A 44 20.40 -24.29 11.41
CA ALA A 44 19.59 -25.47 11.11
C ALA A 44 19.78 -26.59 12.16
N THR A 45 21.02 -26.83 12.58
CA THR A 45 21.37 -27.86 13.57
C THR A 45 20.79 -27.53 14.95
N GLU A 46 20.88 -26.28 15.39
CA GLU A 46 20.29 -25.82 16.65
C GLU A 46 18.77 -25.88 16.62
N PHE A 47 18.16 -25.49 15.49
CA PHE A 47 16.72 -25.58 15.30
C PHE A 47 16.24 -27.04 15.41
N ALA A 48 16.86 -27.96 14.67
CA ALA A 48 16.49 -29.37 14.69
C ALA A 48 16.63 -30.00 16.09
N LYS A 49 17.66 -29.59 16.84
CA LYS A 49 17.83 -30.02 18.23
C LYS A 49 16.75 -29.48 19.16
N LYS A 50 16.34 -28.25 18.96
CA LYS A 50 15.36 -27.57 19.83
C LYS A 50 13.93 -27.97 19.49
N TYR A 51 13.63 -28.16 18.20
CA TYR A 51 12.29 -28.47 17.69
C TYR A 51 12.31 -29.76 16.86
N PRO A 52 12.60 -30.94 17.46
CA PRO A 52 12.84 -32.18 16.73
C PRO A 52 11.62 -32.72 15.96
N ARG A 53 10.41 -32.25 16.26
CA ARG A 53 9.17 -32.67 15.58
C ARG A 53 8.83 -31.80 14.34
N LEU A 54 9.53 -30.69 14.14
CA LEU A 54 9.34 -29.84 12.98
C LEU A 54 10.41 -30.18 11.93
N PRO A 55 10.03 -30.35 10.65
CA PRO A 55 10.96 -30.70 9.58
C PRO A 55 11.84 -29.50 9.23
N VAL A 56 13.13 -29.54 9.59
CA VAL A 56 14.06 -28.41 9.40
C VAL A 56 14.25 -28.05 7.93
N ASP A 57 14.11 -29.01 7.03
CA ASP A 57 14.15 -28.83 5.57
C ASP A 57 12.94 -28.09 5.00
N LYS A 58 11.90 -27.92 5.81
CA LYS A 58 10.69 -27.14 5.51
C LYS A 58 10.60 -25.84 6.30
N ILE A 59 11.69 -25.43 6.95
CA ILE A 59 11.77 -24.16 7.68
C ILE A 59 12.48 -23.13 6.82
N TYR A 60 11.89 -21.95 6.74
CA TYR A 60 12.37 -20.83 5.95
C TYR A 60 12.47 -19.57 6.81
N ALA A 61 13.54 -18.79 6.61
CA ALA A 61 13.65 -17.45 7.15
C ALA A 61 13.16 -16.42 6.11
N ALA A 62 12.34 -15.48 6.54
CA ALA A 62 11.90 -14.38 5.69
C ALA A 62 12.99 -13.32 5.55
N HIS A 63 12.99 -12.62 4.43
CA HIS A 63 13.81 -11.43 4.24
C HIS A 63 13.28 -10.31 5.14
N ASN A 64 13.86 -10.16 6.31
CA ASN A 64 13.48 -9.17 7.33
C ASN A 64 14.72 -8.77 8.14
N MET A 65 15.08 -7.49 8.14
CA MET A 65 16.25 -6.98 8.86
C MET A 65 15.96 -6.58 10.31
N LEU A 66 14.70 -6.42 10.70
CA LEU A 66 14.35 -5.91 12.03
C LEU A 66 14.29 -7.02 13.07
N ALA A 67 13.79 -8.19 12.70
CA ALA A 67 13.64 -9.32 13.60
C ALA A 67 13.64 -10.65 12.85
N PRO A 68 14.12 -11.75 13.45
CA PRO A 68 14.00 -13.07 12.89
C PRO A 68 12.55 -13.48 12.71
N LEU A 69 12.19 -13.87 11.51
CA LEU A 69 10.85 -14.34 11.16
C LEU A 69 10.97 -15.65 10.41
N TYR A 70 10.38 -16.71 10.94
CA TYR A 70 10.46 -18.06 10.39
C TYR A 70 9.09 -18.58 10.02
N TYR A 71 9.07 -19.37 8.95
CA TYR A 71 7.90 -20.08 8.48
C TYR A 71 8.19 -21.56 8.35
N CYS A 72 7.18 -22.38 8.63
CA CYS A 72 7.18 -23.79 8.35
C CYS A 72 6.26 -24.07 7.18
N GLU A 73 6.80 -24.60 6.08
CA GLU A 73 6.01 -25.12 4.96
C GLU A 73 5.78 -26.63 5.19
N LEU A 74 4.54 -27.05 5.18
CA LEU A 74 4.16 -28.45 5.34
C LEU A 74 3.41 -28.94 4.11
N ASP A 75 3.67 -30.18 3.76
CA ASP A 75 3.03 -30.82 2.59
C ASP A 75 1.52 -30.99 2.85
N SER A 76 0.73 -30.63 1.86
CA SER A 76 -0.71 -30.82 1.86
C SER A 76 -1.21 -31.08 0.44
N THR A 77 -2.23 -31.91 0.34
CA THR A 77 -2.91 -32.21 -0.95
C THR A 77 -4.05 -31.23 -1.24
N THR A 78 -4.41 -30.38 -0.29
CA THR A 78 -5.57 -29.49 -0.40
C THR A 78 -5.18 -28.03 -0.54
N VAL A 79 -4.33 -27.52 0.38
CA VAL A 79 -3.86 -26.15 0.36
C VAL A 79 -2.42 -26.12 0.89
N PRO A 80 -1.52 -25.33 0.28
CA PRO A 80 -0.18 -25.15 0.82
C PRO A 80 -0.24 -24.61 2.25
N ILE A 81 0.45 -25.29 3.17
CA ILE A 81 0.47 -24.89 4.57
C ILE A 81 1.77 -24.16 4.86
N VAL A 82 1.68 -22.86 5.11
CA VAL A 82 2.79 -21.99 5.52
C VAL A 82 2.42 -21.35 6.84
N LEU A 83 3.04 -21.79 7.91
CA LEU A 83 2.74 -21.33 9.27
C LEU A 83 3.88 -20.46 9.80
N SER A 84 3.54 -19.25 10.28
CA SER A 84 4.48 -18.45 11.05
C SER A 84 4.79 -19.14 12.39
N LEU A 85 6.08 -19.29 12.67
CA LEU A 85 6.52 -19.98 13.89
C LEU A 85 6.62 -19.07 15.11
N ASN A 86 6.49 -17.74 14.93
CA ASN A 86 6.66 -16.76 16.01
C ASN A 86 7.95 -16.98 16.82
N ILE A 87 9.05 -17.28 16.13
CA ILE A 87 10.37 -17.46 16.72
C ILE A 87 11.17 -16.17 16.59
N TYR A 88 11.66 -15.64 17.69
CA TYR A 88 12.50 -14.46 17.71
C TYR A 88 13.93 -14.87 18.10
N GLY A 89 14.83 -14.94 17.12
CA GLY A 89 16.17 -15.46 17.33
C GLY A 89 16.15 -16.94 17.75
N ASP A 90 16.79 -17.24 18.85
CA ASP A 90 16.75 -18.54 19.53
C ASP A 90 15.56 -18.65 20.51
N LYS A 91 14.81 -17.57 20.70
CA LYS A 91 13.67 -17.46 21.61
C LYS A 91 12.39 -17.31 20.81
N ARG A 92 11.44 -18.21 20.98
CA ARG A 92 10.11 -17.99 20.46
C ARG A 92 9.37 -16.94 21.30
N LEU A 93 8.46 -16.21 20.66
CA LEU A 93 7.51 -15.39 21.40
C LEU A 93 6.62 -16.34 22.21
N ALA A 94 6.87 -16.40 23.52
CA ALA A 94 6.13 -17.28 24.41
C ALA A 94 4.67 -16.84 24.49
N VAL A 95 3.76 -17.71 24.08
CA VAL A 95 2.36 -17.58 24.44
C VAL A 95 2.20 -18.17 25.84
N ASN A 96 2.17 -17.32 26.88
CA ASN A 96 1.87 -17.72 28.26
C ASN A 96 2.70 -18.86 28.84
N GLY A 97 4.02 -18.88 28.62
CA GLY A 97 4.89 -19.92 29.18
C GLY A 97 4.76 -21.30 28.52
N GLU A 98 4.27 -21.36 27.29
CA GLU A 98 4.16 -22.59 26.50
C GLU A 98 5.53 -23.30 26.37
N SER A 99 5.60 -24.60 26.65
CA SER A 99 6.84 -25.39 26.45
C SER A 99 7.11 -25.62 24.96
N ASP A 100 8.38 -26.00 24.64
CA ASP A 100 8.76 -26.31 23.25
C ASP A 100 7.97 -27.50 22.67
N GLU A 101 7.57 -28.43 23.48
CA GLU A 101 6.73 -29.58 23.10
C GLU A 101 5.31 -29.12 22.73
N LYS A 102 4.68 -28.28 23.56
CA LYS A 102 3.34 -27.74 23.29
C LYS A 102 3.34 -26.85 22.05
N PHE A 103 4.38 -26.06 21.88
CA PHE A 103 4.54 -25.26 20.66
C PHE A 103 4.56 -26.13 19.40
N GLN A 104 5.41 -27.17 19.36
CA GLN A 104 5.49 -28.08 18.23
C GLN A 104 4.15 -28.79 17.98
N GLN A 105 3.49 -29.26 19.05
CA GLN A 105 2.18 -29.89 18.93
C GLN A 105 1.16 -28.93 18.33
N ARG A 106 1.13 -27.69 18.78
CA ARG A 106 0.21 -26.66 18.24
C ARG A 106 0.44 -26.40 16.75
N VAL A 107 1.69 -26.34 16.30
CA VAL A 107 2.02 -26.18 14.86
C VAL A 107 1.48 -27.36 14.06
N LEU A 108 1.70 -28.60 14.54
CA LEU A 108 1.23 -29.81 13.87
C LEU A 108 -0.30 -29.94 13.87
N ASP A 109 -0.97 -29.62 14.98
CA ASP A 109 -2.43 -29.62 15.08
C ASP A 109 -3.07 -28.60 14.12
N MET A 110 -2.41 -27.45 13.95
CA MET A 110 -2.86 -26.43 12.97
C MET A 110 -2.72 -26.95 11.55
N ALA A 111 -1.60 -27.59 11.24
CA ALA A 111 -1.37 -28.20 9.92
C ALA A 111 -2.41 -29.29 9.61
N GLU A 112 -2.74 -30.15 10.57
CA GLU A 112 -3.77 -31.18 10.42
C GLU A 112 -5.15 -30.58 10.16
N LYS A 113 -5.52 -29.53 10.89
CA LYS A 113 -6.79 -28.80 10.67
C LYS A 113 -6.89 -28.19 9.28
N ILE A 114 -5.81 -27.58 8.78
CA ILE A 114 -5.76 -27.02 7.41
C ILE A 114 -5.87 -28.16 6.38
N SER A 115 -5.13 -29.25 6.57
CA SER A 115 -5.14 -30.40 5.69
C SER A 115 -6.49 -31.12 5.63
N SER A 116 -7.34 -30.96 6.65
CA SER A 116 -8.68 -31.56 6.68
C SER A 116 -9.62 -31.03 5.59
N GLY A 117 -9.26 -29.95 4.90
CA GLY A 117 -10.00 -29.40 3.76
C GLY A 117 -11.31 -28.71 4.11
N ASN A 118 -11.55 -28.36 5.37
CA ASN A 118 -12.75 -27.62 5.79
C ASN A 118 -12.71 -26.19 5.22
N ALA A 119 -13.60 -25.87 4.28
CA ALA A 119 -13.60 -24.59 3.54
C ALA A 119 -13.61 -23.34 4.44
N PRO A 120 -14.46 -23.20 5.49
CA PRO A 120 -14.39 -22.09 6.43
C PRO A 120 -13.05 -21.95 7.14
N PHE A 121 -12.40 -23.08 7.45
CA PHE A 121 -11.11 -23.08 8.09
C PHE A 121 -9.98 -22.66 7.13
N ILE A 122 -10.01 -23.14 5.88
CA ILE A 122 -9.06 -22.72 4.83
C ILE A 122 -9.18 -21.21 4.59
N ARG A 123 -10.39 -20.68 4.51
CA ARG A 123 -10.64 -19.24 4.38
C ARG A 123 -10.00 -18.47 5.54
N SER A 124 -10.29 -18.87 6.78
CA SER A 124 -9.69 -18.23 7.98
C SER A 124 -8.16 -18.33 7.99
N TYR A 125 -7.62 -19.45 7.56
CA TYR A 125 -6.17 -19.64 7.44
C TYR A 125 -5.56 -18.66 6.43
N LEU A 126 -6.10 -18.56 5.21
CA LEU A 126 -5.58 -17.67 4.17
C LEU A 126 -5.63 -16.20 4.62
N PHE A 127 -6.68 -15.79 5.34
CA PHE A 127 -6.76 -14.46 5.94
C PHE A 127 -5.78 -14.23 7.09
N SER A 128 -5.36 -15.27 7.79
CA SER A 128 -4.37 -15.18 8.87
C SER A 128 -2.93 -15.06 8.38
N LEU A 129 -2.70 -15.32 7.10
CA LEU A 129 -1.38 -15.16 6.48
C LEU A 129 -1.01 -13.67 6.40
N GLU A 130 0.27 -13.39 6.51
CA GLU A 130 0.79 -12.07 6.21
C GLU A 130 0.45 -11.66 4.76
N ASN A 131 0.19 -10.39 4.57
CA ASN A 131 -0.26 -9.83 3.29
C ASN A 131 0.66 -10.24 2.13
N SER A 132 1.97 -10.27 2.34
CA SER A 132 2.98 -10.64 1.34
C SER A 132 2.95 -12.11 0.89
N LEU A 133 2.46 -13.02 1.73
CA LEU A 133 2.38 -14.46 1.45
C LEU A 133 1.01 -14.88 0.93
N ARG A 134 0.00 -14.13 1.28
CA ARG A 134 -1.40 -14.48 1.07
C ARG A 134 -1.72 -14.83 -0.37
N VAL A 135 -1.30 -13.98 -1.32
CA VAL A 135 -1.56 -14.18 -2.75
C VAL A 135 -0.75 -15.35 -3.32
N SER A 136 0.49 -15.55 -2.87
CA SER A 136 1.32 -16.68 -3.31
C SER A 136 0.73 -18.03 -2.88
N VAL A 137 0.25 -18.12 -1.63
CA VAL A 137 -0.42 -19.33 -1.12
C VAL A 137 -1.77 -19.54 -1.81
N LEU A 138 -2.52 -18.45 -2.07
CA LEU A 138 -3.77 -18.50 -2.81
C LEU A 138 -3.56 -19.03 -4.25
N SER A 139 -2.54 -18.56 -4.96
CA SER A 139 -2.23 -19.06 -6.31
C SER A 139 -2.00 -20.58 -6.32
N ARG A 140 -1.20 -21.09 -5.38
CA ARG A 140 -1.02 -22.55 -5.22
C ARG A 140 -2.33 -23.28 -4.86
N TYR A 141 -3.16 -22.67 -4.01
CA TYR A 141 -4.48 -23.23 -3.69
C TYR A 141 -5.38 -23.30 -4.92
N ILE A 142 -5.39 -22.27 -5.74
CA ILE A 142 -6.14 -22.22 -6.99
C ILE A 142 -5.69 -23.35 -7.94
N GLU A 143 -4.39 -23.61 -8.06
CA GLU A 143 -3.85 -24.71 -8.89
C GLU A 143 -4.43 -26.07 -8.49
N LEU A 144 -4.62 -26.31 -7.19
CA LEU A 144 -5.12 -27.58 -6.64
C LEU A 144 -6.65 -27.70 -6.62
N SER A 145 -7.37 -26.59 -6.67
CA SER A 145 -8.82 -26.53 -6.50
C SER A 145 -9.56 -26.72 -7.83
N ASN A 146 -10.82 -27.09 -7.77
CA ASN A 146 -11.74 -27.04 -8.91
C ASN A 146 -12.41 -25.66 -8.99
N PRO A 147 -12.78 -25.18 -10.20
CA PRO A 147 -13.53 -23.94 -10.35
C PRO A 147 -14.92 -24.06 -9.71
N ASP A 148 -15.20 -23.25 -8.72
CA ASP A 148 -16.49 -23.14 -8.07
C ASP A 148 -16.76 -21.72 -7.53
N GLU A 149 -17.98 -21.47 -7.05
CA GLU A 149 -18.41 -20.18 -6.53
C GLU A 149 -17.62 -19.76 -5.26
N ASP A 150 -17.28 -20.74 -4.43
CA ASP A 150 -16.52 -20.48 -3.19
C ASP A 150 -15.09 -20.02 -3.52
N LEU A 151 -14.46 -20.61 -4.54
CA LEU A 151 -13.14 -20.20 -5.01
C LEU A 151 -13.15 -18.76 -5.56
N TYR A 152 -14.19 -18.40 -6.34
CA TYR A 152 -14.35 -17.05 -6.85
C TYR A 152 -14.54 -16.03 -5.71
N SER A 153 -15.41 -16.32 -4.74
CA SER A 153 -15.64 -15.45 -3.60
C SER A 153 -14.40 -15.30 -2.73
N LEU A 154 -13.69 -16.40 -2.48
CA LEU A 154 -12.44 -16.40 -1.73
C LEU A 154 -11.37 -15.54 -2.42
N PHE A 155 -11.24 -15.71 -3.75
CA PHE A 155 -10.30 -14.88 -4.54
C PHE A 155 -10.60 -13.40 -4.40
N LEU A 156 -11.86 -12.98 -4.58
CA LEU A 156 -12.22 -11.56 -4.50
C LEU A 156 -11.91 -10.96 -3.14
N ASP A 157 -12.25 -11.68 -2.07
CA ASP A 157 -12.02 -11.18 -0.72
C ASP A 157 -10.52 -11.04 -0.42
N LEU A 158 -9.71 -12.02 -0.80
CA LEU A 158 -8.26 -11.97 -0.59
C LEU A 158 -7.58 -10.95 -1.52
N TYR A 159 -8.02 -10.86 -2.76
CA TYR A 159 -7.50 -9.91 -3.74
C TYR A 159 -7.68 -8.47 -3.24
N ARG A 160 -8.89 -8.11 -2.81
CA ARG A 160 -9.23 -6.76 -2.34
C ARG A 160 -8.56 -6.36 -1.02
N THR A 161 -8.13 -7.34 -0.23
CA THR A 161 -7.48 -7.13 1.08
C THR A 161 -5.97 -7.38 1.05
N SER A 162 -5.38 -7.57 -0.14
CA SER A 162 -3.96 -7.80 -0.31
C SER A 162 -3.30 -6.66 -1.06
N ASP A 163 -2.13 -6.21 -0.59
CA ASP A 163 -1.34 -5.16 -1.23
C ASP A 163 -0.18 -5.69 -2.08
N PHE A 164 0.19 -6.96 -1.89
CA PHE A 164 1.42 -7.54 -2.44
C PHE A 164 1.22 -8.97 -2.96
N GLY A 165 2.20 -9.47 -3.72
CA GLY A 165 2.26 -10.86 -4.14
C GLY A 165 1.50 -11.16 -5.43
N PHE A 166 0.89 -10.17 -6.08
CA PHE A 166 0.08 -10.37 -7.31
C PHE A 166 0.88 -10.93 -8.49
N SER A 167 2.22 -10.81 -8.48
CA SER A 167 3.09 -11.45 -9.47
C SER A 167 3.05 -12.99 -9.43
N ALA A 168 2.57 -13.57 -8.34
CA ALA A 168 2.40 -15.02 -8.21
C ALA A 168 1.17 -15.54 -8.97
N LEU A 169 0.17 -14.70 -9.26
CA LEU A 169 -1.03 -15.08 -10.00
C LEU A 169 -0.73 -15.21 -11.49
N LYS A 170 -1.15 -16.32 -12.08
CA LYS A 170 -1.04 -16.61 -13.51
C LYS A 170 -2.37 -16.35 -14.21
N GLU A 171 -2.33 -16.16 -15.52
CA GLU A 171 -3.53 -16.02 -16.35
C GLU A 171 -4.48 -17.23 -16.19
N ASP A 172 -3.91 -18.44 -16.15
CA ASP A 172 -4.66 -19.69 -15.96
C ASP A 172 -5.36 -19.74 -14.59
N ASP A 173 -4.74 -19.21 -13.54
CA ASP A 173 -5.35 -19.09 -12.21
C ASP A 173 -6.61 -18.24 -12.27
N LEU A 174 -6.52 -17.08 -12.94
CA LEU A 174 -7.66 -16.18 -13.11
C LEU A 174 -8.76 -16.81 -13.93
N GLN A 175 -8.43 -17.46 -15.06
CA GLN A 175 -9.42 -18.17 -15.88
C GLN A 175 -10.17 -19.23 -15.06
N LYS A 176 -9.44 -19.97 -14.23
CA LYS A 176 -10.01 -21.00 -13.36
C LYS A 176 -10.96 -20.40 -12.31
N VAL A 177 -10.54 -19.32 -11.64
CA VAL A 177 -11.34 -18.59 -10.65
C VAL A 177 -12.63 -18.05 -11.29
N PHE A 178 -12.51 -17.37 -12.43
CA PHE A 178 -13.66 -16.71 -13.07
C PHE A 178 -14.61 -17.68 -13.77
N ALA A 179 -14.15 -18.87 -14.15
CA ALA A 179 -15.02 -19.95 -14.59
C ALA A 179 -16.01 -20.39 -13.50
N GLY A 180 -15.62 -20.28 -12.23
CA GLY A 180 -16.45 -20.61 -11.07
C GLY A 180 -17.57 -19.61 -10.74
N LYS A 181 -17.65 -18.46 -11.44
CA LYS A 181 -18.73 -17.48 -11.20
C LYS A 181 -20.12 -18.11 -11.35
N SER A 182 -20.97 -17.97 -10.32
CA SER A 182 -22.39 -18.26 -10.40
C SER A 182 -23.11 -17.36 -11.40
N GLN A 183 -24.33 -17.74 -11.79
CA GLN A 183 -25.14 -16.91 -12.68
C GLN A 183 -25.44 -15.53 -12.08
N LYS A 184 -25.67 -15.47 -10.78
CA LYS A 184 -25.88 -14.21 -10.07
C LYS A 184 -24.64 -13.31 -10.14
N GLN A 185 -23.45 -13.85 -9.85
CA GLN A 185 -22.19 -13.10 -9.91
C GLN A 185 -21.92 -12.59 -11.32
N LYS A 186 -22.20 -13.38 -12.38
CA LYS A 186 -22.10 -12.93 -13.77
C LYS A 186 -23.05 -11.77 -14.07
N GLN A 187 -24.29 -11.84 -13.59
CA GLN A 187 -25.27 -10.76 -13.77
C GLN A 187 -24.85 -9.49 -13.00
N ASP A 188 -24.32 -9.63 -11.79
CA ASP A 188 -23.81 -8.51 -10.99
C ASP A 188 -22.62 -7.82 -11.68
N THR A 189 -21.70 -8.59 -12.27
CA THR A 189 -20.61 -8.03 -13.09
C THR A 189 -21.17 -7.26 -14.30
N ILE A 190 -22.12 -7.82 -15.05
CA ILE A 190 -22.76 -7.15 -16.20
C ILE A 190 -23.40 -5.84 -15.75
N LYS A 191 -24.08 -5.84 -14.60
CA LYS A 191 -24.69 -4.62 -14.04
C LYS A 191 -23.65 -3.55 -13.72
N ARG A 192 -22.52 -3.90 -13.07
CA ARG A 192 -21.44 -2.95 -12.80
C ARG A 192 -20.84 -2.38 -14.08
N LEU A 193 -20.64 -3.23 -15.09
CA LEU A 193 -20.10 -2.83 -16.40
C LEU A 193 -21.05 -1.95 -17.21
N SER A 194 -22.36 -1.94 -16.92
CA SER A 194 -23.35 -1.19 -17.70
C SER A 194 -23.09 0.33 -17.76
N SER A 195 -22.40 0.89 -16.77
CA SER A 195 -22.03 2.29 -16.72
C SER A 195 -20.82 2.66 -17.61
N LEU A 196 -20.08 1.65 -18.09
CA LEU A 196 -18.90 1.90 -18.92
C LEU A 196 -19.25 1.96 -20.41
N PRO A 197 -18.50 2.75 -21.21
CA PRO A 197 -18.63 2.77 -22.67
C PRO A 197 -18.14 1.44 -23.26
N ASP A 198 -18.44 1.18 -24.55
CA ASP A 198 -18.04 -0.07 -25.22
C ASP A 198 -16.51 -0.20 -25.35
N THR A 199 -15.82 0.92 -25.56
CA THR A 199 -14.36 1.02 -25.46
C THR A 199 -14.02 1.84 -24.22
N VAL A 200 -13.31 1.22 -23.28
CA VAL A 200 -12.95 1.82 -21.99
C VAL A 200 -11.49 2.26 -22.03
N THR A 201 -11.24 3.52 -21.70
CA THR A 201 -9.88 3.98 -21.42
C THR A 201 -9.50 3.56 -20.00
N VAL A 202 -8.37 2.89 -19.87
CA VAL A 202 -7.84 2.42 -18.60
C VAL A 202 -6.44 2.93 -18.38
N TYR A 203 -6.10 3.09 -17.13
CA TYR A 203 -4.80 3.60 -16.69
C TYR A 203 -4.14 2.60 -15.75
N ARG A 204 -2.81 2.65 -15.68
CA ARG A 204 -2.04 1.94 -14.69
C ARG A 204 -0.83 2.78 -14.28
N GLY A 205 -0.64 2.95 -12.98
CA GLY A 205 0.56 3.54 -12.41
C GLY A 205 1.60 2.45 -12.14
N GLU A 206 2.82 2.66 -12.60
CA GLU A 206 3.95 1.78 -12.32
C GLU A 206 5.11 2.57 -11.72
N GLY A 207 5.63 2.10 -10.61
CA GLY A 207 6.91 2.50 -10.03
C GLY A 207 7.95 1.38 -10.14
N SER A 208 9.12 1.59 -9.54
CA SER A 208 10.27 0.67 -9.62
C SER A 208 10.00 -0.76 -9.11
N LYS A 209 9.01 -0.93 -8.24
CA LYS A 209 8.62 -2.22 -7.64
C LYS A 209 7.33 -2.81 -8.21
N SER A 210 6.70 -2.13 -9.15
CA SER A 210 5.43 -2.57 -9.72
C SER A 210 5.62 -3.74 -10.70
N THR A 211 4.65 -4.66 -10.70
CA THR A 211 4.52 -5.62 -11.79
C THR A 211 4.26 -4.87 -13.09
N THR A 212 5.02 -5.16 -14.13
CA THR A 212 4.85 -4.49 -15.43
C THR A 212 3.46 -4.73 -16.01
N TYR A 213 2.90 -3.72 -16.70
CA TYR A 213 1.60 -3.80 -17.36
C TYR A 213 1.47 -4.99 -18.31
N LYS A 214 2.58 -5.47 -18.88
CA LYS A 214 2.61 -6.63 -19.76
C LYS A 214 2.28 -7.96 -19.07
N LYS A 215 2.34 -7.98 -17.74
CA LYS A 215 2.06 -9.16 -16.89
C LYS A 215 0.96 -8.87 -15.86
N SER A 216 0.35 -7.69 -15.91
CA SER A 216 -0.65 -7.29 -14.94
C SER A 216 -2.05 -7.33 -15.55
N PHE A 217 -2.99 -7.88 -14.81
CA PHE A 217 -4.42 -7.87 -15.13
C PHE A 217 -5.18 -6.75 -14.42
N SER A 218 -4.55 -6.01 -13.52
CA SER A 218 -5.14 -4.91 -12.75
C SER A 218 -4.91 -3.57 -13.43
N TRP A 219 -5.99 -2.85 -13.69
CA TRP A 219 -6.03 -1.52 -14.27
C TRP A 219 -7.06 -0.66 -13.53
N THR A 220 -7.08 0.61 -13.78
CA THR A 220 -8.08 1.53 -13.22
C THR A 220 -8.71 2.40 -14.30
N THR A 221 -9.98 2.78 -14.11
CA THR A 221 -10.62 3.82 -14.92
C THR A 221 -10.34 5.23 -14.38
N SER A 222 -9.66 5.36 -13.23
CA SER A 222 -9.29 6.63 -12.60
C SER A 222 -7.84 7.00 -12.90
N TYR A 223 -7.62 8.06 -13.65
CA TYR A 223 -6.27 8.60 -13.86
C TYR A 223 -5.60 9.00 -12.54
N LYS A 224 -6.36 9.56 -11.59
CA LYS A 224 -5.88 9.93 -10.25
C LYS A 224 -5.35 8.71 -9.49
N ALA A 225 -6.07 7.59 -9.51
CA ALA A 225 -5.60 6.36 -8.88
C ALA A 225 -4.31 5.85 -9.53
N ALA A 226 -4.19 5.89 -10.86
CA ALA A 226 -2.95 5.52 -11.54
C ALA A 226 -1.77 6.41 -11.12
N CYS A 227 -1.97 7.73 -10.98
CA CYS A 227 -0.95 8.64 -10.48
C CYS A 227 -0.50 8.26 -9.06
N PHE A 228 -1.45 7.97 -8.17
CA PHE A 228 -1.15 7.52 -6.81
C PHE A 228 -0.26 6.26 -6.83
N PHE A 229 -0.62 5.24 -7.60
CA PHE A 229 0.16 4.00 -7.68
C PHE A 229 1.55 4.19 -8.31
N ALA A 230 1.69 5.10 -9.26
CA ALA A 230 2.99 5.43 -9.85
C ALA A 230 3.94 6.06 -8.83
N CYS A 231 3.41 6.86 -7.89
CA CYS A 231 4.17 7.64 -6.92
C CYS A 231 4.18 7.06 -5.49
N ARG A 232 3.42 5.99 -5.23
CA ARG A 232 3.20 5.39 -3.90
C ARG A 232 4.50 5.00 -3.18
N ILE A 233 5.52 4.59 -3.92
CA ILE A 233 6.81 4.24 -3.36
C ILE A 233 7.76 5.41 -3.60
N PRO A 234 8.49 5.91 -2.60
CA PRO A 234 9.29 7.15 -2.67
C PRO A 234 10.44 7.16 -3.68
N SER A 235 10.66 6.07 -4.42
CA SER A 235 11.61 6.04 -5.53
C SER A 235 10.89 6.42 -6.82
N LEU A 236 10.98 7.69 -7.20
CA LEU A 236 10.45 8.19 -8.47
C LEU A 236 11.20 7.66 -9.71
N GLU A 237 12.26 6.90 -9.51
CA GLU A 237 12.97 6.25 -10.60
C GLU A 237 12.04 5.28 -11.33
N ASN A 238 11.88 5.51 -12.64
CA ASN A 238 11.02 4.72 -13.53
C ASN A 238 9.50 4.79 -13.26
N SER A 239 9.02 5.77 -12.49
CA SER A 239 7.59 6.01 -12.33
C SER A 239 6.96 6.40 -13.67
N ARG A 240 5.85 5.75 -14.03
CA ARG A 240 5.17 5.97 -15.31
C ARG A 240 3.68 5.71 -15.21
N ILE A 241 2.93 6.40 -16.05
CA ILE A 241 1.51 6.14 -16.27
C ILE A 241 1.37 5.43 -17.60
N ILE A 242 0.69 4.32 -17.60
CA ILE A 242 0.32 3.58 -18.80
C ILE A 242 -1.16 3.86 -19.07
N THR A 243 -1.46 4.34 -20.26
CA THR A 243 -2.81 4.52 -20.77
C THR A 243 -3.06 3.47 -21.85
N ALA A 244 -4.22 2.82 -21.81
CA ALA A 244 -4.59 1.82 -22.79
C ALA A 244 -6.10 1.84 -23.06
N HIS A 245 -6.53 1.11 -24.11
CA HIS A 245 -7.93 0.92 -24.44
C HIS A 245 -8.27 -0.56 -24.37
N ILE A 246 -9.45 -0.87 -23.86
CA ILE A 246 -9.99 -2.23 -23.78
C ILE A 246 -11.45 -2.24 -24.24
N ASN A 247 -11.91 -3.37 -24.80
CA ASN A 247 -13.34 -3.55 -25.02
C ASN A 247 -14.01 -3.89 -23.68
N LYS A 248 -15.16 -3.32 -23.42
CA LYS A 248 -15.97 -3.65 -22.23
C LYS A 248 -16.26 -5.13 -22.09
N SER A 249 -16.43 -5.85 -23.20
CA SER A 249 -16.65 -7.30 -23.24
C SER A 249 -15.46 -8.12 -22.73
N ASP A 250 -14.26 -7.55 -22.72
CA ASP A 250 -13.03 -8.23 -22.30
C ASP A 250 -12.75 -8.01 -20.81
N ILE A 251 -13.53 -7.17 -20.13
CA ILE A 251 -13.39 -6.92 -18.70
C ILE A 251 -13.92 -8.11 -17.90
N ILE A 252 -13.08 -8.67 -17.06
CA ILE A 252 -13.39 -9.81 -16.19
C ILE A 252 -14.20 -9.37 -14.98
N GLU A 253 -13.78 -8.25 -14.36
CA GLU A 253 -14.42 -7.67 -13.19
C GLU A 253 -14.21 -6.16 -13.14
N TYR A 254 -15.15 -5.43 -12.49
CA TYR A 254 -15.08 -4.00 -12.28
C TYR A 254 -15.59 -3.63 -10.88
N PHE A 255 -14.83 -2.82 -10.16
CA PHE A 255 -15.12 -2.33 -8.82
C PHE A 255 -15.38 -0.81 -8.84
N PRO A 256 -16.62 -0.38 -9.22
CA PRO A 256 -16.94 1.05 -9.39
C PRO A 256 -17.00 1.82 -8.06
N ASP A 257 -17.32 1.13 -6.97
CA ASP A 257 -17.54 1.74 -5.66
C ASP A 257 -16.24 1.97 -4.88
N ASP A 258 -15.14 1.38 -5.32
CA ASP A 258 -13.81 1.58 -4.74
C ASP A 258 -13.23 2.90 -5.28
N GLU A 259 -12.48 3.62 -4.47
CA GLU A 259 -11.80 4.87 -4.89
C GLU A 259 -10.86 4.64 -6.07
N GLU A 260 -10.30 3.45 -6.17
CA GLU A 260 -9.42 3.02 -7.25
C GLU A 260 -10.16 2.77 -8.56
N LYS A 261 -11.46 2.50 -8.55
CA LYS A 261 -12.28 2.15 -9.74
C LYS A 261 -11.58 1.10 -10.60
N GLU A 262 -11.18 0.01 -9.95
CA GLU A 262 -10.35 -1.00 -10.56
C GLU A 262 -11.11 -1.86 -11.56
N VAL A 263 -10.43 -2.24 -12.63
CA VAL A 263 -10.88 -3.22 -13.63
C VAL A 263 -9.86 -4.34 -13.76
N LEU A 264 -10.34 -5.58 -13.80
CA LEU A 264 -9.52 -6.75 -14.08
C LEU A 264 -9.72 -7.17 -15.54
N VAL A 265 -8.62 -7.28 -16.28
CA VAL A 265 -8.64 -7.64 -17.70
C VAL A 265 -7.51 -8.63 -18.03
N PRO A 266 -7.72 -9.55 -18.98
CA PRO A 266 -6.63 -10.36 -19.50
C PRO A 266 -5.56 -9.47 -20.14
N THR A 267 -4.30 -9.82 -19.99
CA THR A 267 -3.20 -9.03 -20.57
C THR A 267 -3.30 -8.91 -22.09
N ALA A 268 -3.82 -9.92 -22.78
CA ALA A 268 -4.04 -9.93 -24.22
C ALA A 268 -5.14 -8.99 -24.72
N ALA A 269 -6.04 -8.54 -23.83
CA ALA A 269 -7.12 -7.62 -24.17
C ALA A 269 -6.69 -6.15 -24.22
N VAL A 270 -5.52 -5.82 -23.70
CA VAL A 270 -5.00 -4.46 -23.59
C VAL A 270 -4.44 -4.00 -24.94
N LYS A 271 -4.97 -2.88 -25.47
CA LYS A 271 -4.62 -2.36 -26.80
C LYS A 271 -4.20 -0.87 -26.71
N ASP A 272 -3.56 -0.38 -27.77
CA ASP A 272 -3.22 1.02 -27.97
C ASP A 272 -2.49 1.62 -26.75
N VAL A 273 -1.47 0.91 -26.29
CA VAL A 273 -0.73 1.26 -25.07
C VAL A 273 0.14 2.49 -25.32
N LYS A 274 -0.09 3.53 -24.52
CA LYS A 274 0.76 4.71 -24.41
C LYS A 274 1.44 4.72 -23.03
N VAL A 275 2.72 5.01 -23.00
CA VAL A 275 3.51 5.08 -21.76
C VAL A 275 4.01 6.51 -21.59
N ASP A 276 3.57 7.17 -20.53
CA ASP A 276 4.04 8.48 -20.13
C ASP A 276 4.98 8.30 -18.91
N VAL A 277 6.27 8.55 -19.10
CA VAL A 277 7.27 8.50 -18.03
C VAL A 277 7.10 9.74 -17.18
N LEU A 278 6.93 9.55 -15.86
CA LEU A 278 6.88 10.65 -14.92
C LEU A 278 8.31 11.15 -14.68
N LEU A 279 8.45 12.48 -14.75
CA LEU A 279 9.73 13.11 -14.46
C LEU A 279 10.02 12.97 -12.96
N GLY A 280 11.20 12.45 -12.60
CA GLY A 280 11.67 12.46 -11.25
C GLY A 280 11.96 13.89 -10.76
N ILE A 281 12.04 14.06 -9.44
CA ILE A 281 12.31 15.36 -8.81
C ILE A 281 13.57 16.03 -9.34
N ASN A 282 14.56 15.25 -9.79
CA ASN A 282 15.79 15.76 -10.42
C ASN A 282 15.55 16.48 -11.75
N ALA A 283 14.45 16.17 -12.45
CA ALA A 283 14.08 16.86 -13.69
C ALA A 283 13.37 18.20 -13.41
N LEU A 284 13.00 18.46 -12.17
CA LEU A 284 12.33 19.68 -11.70
C LEU A 284 13.30 20.56 -10.89
N THR A 285 14.60 20.42 -11.10
CA THR A 285 15.62 21.12 -10.32
C THR A 285 15.47 22.64 -10.42
N ASP A 286 15.21 23.17 -11.62
CA ASP A 286 15.07 24.60 -11.83
C ASP A 286 13.80 25.14 -11.16
N GLU A 287 12.68 24.43 -11.26
CA GLU A 287 11.42 24.75 -10.60
C GLU A 287 11.58 24.76 -9.07
N ILE A 288 12.26 23.74 -8.52
CA ILE A 288 12.53 23.65 -7.08
C ILE A 288 13.45 24.79 -6.65
N GLN A 289 14.52 25.08 -7.37
CA GLN A 289 15.42 26.19 -7.06
C GLN A 289 14.72 27.54 -7.05
N ALA A 290 13.74 27.73 -7.94
CA ALA A 290 13.00 28.98 -8.02
C ALA A 290 12.21 29.31 -6.73
N PHE A 291 11.64 28.32 -6.06
CA PHE A 291 10.85 28.53 -4.84
C PHE A 291 11.60 28.17 -3.53
N TYR A 292 12.74 27.49 -3.62
CA TYR A 292 13.44 26.95 -2.46
C TYR A 292 13.75 27.99 -1.36
N PRO A 293 14.15 29.24 -1.67
CA PRO A 293 14.32 30.26 -0.63
C PRO A 293 13.05 30.58 0.15
N LEU A 294 11.89 30.60 -0.53
CA LEU A 294 10.60 30.82 0.11
C LEU A 294 10.20 29.62 0.97
N TYR A 295 10.39 28.41 0.47
CA TYR A 295 10.18 27.18 1.22
C TYR A 295 11.01 27.14 2.52
N GLN A 296 12.31 27.46 2.45
CA GLN A 296 13.19 27.48 3.63
C GLN A 296 12.75 28.54 4.67
N HIS A 297 12.30 29.69 4.23
CA HIS A 297 11.75 30.72 5.11
C HIS A 297 10.52 30.18 5.88
N TYR A 298 9.59 29.54 5.20
CA TYR A 298 8.38 29.03 5.85
C TYR A 298 8.63 27.74 6.65
N ARG A 299 9.59 26.91 6.27
CA ARG A 299 9.98 25.72 7.02
C ARG A 299 10.30 26.05 8.49
N SER A 300 11.10 27.09 8.72
CA SER A 300 11.43 27.52 10.08
C SER A 300 10.20 28.00 10.84
N ARG A 301 9.31 28.74 10.17
CA ARG A 301 8.06 29.25 10.78
C ARG A 301 7.10 28.13 11.15
N ILE A 302 6.94 27.11 10.27
CA ILE A 302 6.10 25.94 10.52
C ILE A 302 6.60 25.21 11.77
N SER A 303 7.88 24.86 11.82
CA SER A 303 8.45 24.16 12.98
C SER A 303 8.21 24.94 14.28
N THR A 304 8.48 26.24 14.28
CA THR A 304 8.28 27.08 15.48
C THR A 304 6.82 27.18 15.90
N LEU A 305 5.89 27.33 14.94
CA LEU A 305 4.47 27.46 15.25
C LEU A 305 3.90 26.14 15.78
N TYR A 306 4.19 25.03 15.13
CA TYR A 306 3.67 23.71 15.51
C TYR A 306 4.26 23.25 16.85
N ASP A 307 5.52 23.55 17.14
CA ASP A 307 6.14 23.33 18.45
C ASP A 307 5.40 24.11 19.56
N ALA A 308 5.08 25.39 19.32
CA ALA A 308 4.38 26.22 20.28
C ALA A 308 2.96 25.74 20.61
N TYR A 309 2.32 25.03 19.68
CA TYR A 309 1.00 24.42 19.86
C TYR A 309 1.06 22.95 20.27
N GLY A 310 2.26 22.38 20.53
CA GLY A 310 2.45 21.01 20.98
C GLY A 310 2.18 19.95 19.90
N ARG A 311 2.23 20.33 18.61
CA ARG A 311 1.87 19.49 17.45
C ARG A 311 3.06 19.10 16.59
N ALA A 312 4.27 19.17 17.14
CA ALA A 312 5.48 18.83 16.39
C ALA A 312 5.60 17.34 16.01
N ASN A 313 4.87 16.46 16.71
CA ASN A 313 4.92 14.99 16.54
C ASN A 313 3.52 14.36 16.56
N ASP A 314 2.53 15.02 16.05
CA ASP A 314 1.19 14.45 15.84
C ASP A 314 1.23 13.49 14.61
N GLU A 315 0.50 12.38 14.65
CA GLU A 315 0.78 11.26 13.70
C GLU A 315 0.42 11.58 12.25
N GLU A 316 -0.62 12.39 11.97
CA GLU A 316 -1.08 12.64 10.59
C GLU A 316 -1.07 14.10 10.14
N HIS A 317 -1.29 15.06 11.06
CA HIS A 317 -1.43 16.49 10.75
C HIS A 317 -0.39 17.36 11.49
N ASP A 318 0.84 16.93 11.50
CA ASP A 318 1.97 17.55 12.17
C ASP A 318 2.71 18.60 11.31
N ALA A 319 3.83 19.10 11.82
CA ALA A 319 4.70 19.99 11.08
C ALA A 319 5.24 19.37 9.79
N GLU A 320 5.47 18.05 9.74
CA GLU A 320 5.95 17.38 8.54
C GLU A 320 4.87 17.26 7.46
N HIS A 321 3.60 17.02 7.85
CA HIS A 321 2.48 17.12 6.93
C HIS A 321 2.42 18.51 6.28
N THR A 322 2.43 19.55 7.09
CA THR A 322 2.37 20.94 6.62
C THR A 322 3.56 21.29 5.72
N LEU A 323 4.74 20.77 6.00
CA LEU A 323 5.93 20.94 5.15
C LEU A 323 5.77 20.24 3.79
N ARG A 324 5.16 19.06 3.74
CA ARG A 324 4.83 18.38 2.47
C ARG A 324 3.84 19.19 1.67
N VAL A 325 2.75 19.63 2.28
CA VAL A 325 1.73 20.48 1.63
C VAL A 325 2.35 21.77 1.06
N LEU A 326 3.23 22.41 1.83
CA LEU A 326 3.94 23.61 1.37
C LEU A 326 4.83 23.33 0.16
N PHE A 327 5.61 22.27 0.21
CA PHE A 327 6.49 21.89 -0.89
C PHE A 327 5.69 21.57 -2.17
N ASP A 328 4.65 20.77 -2.03
CA ASP A 328 3.81 20.36 -3.17
C ASP A 328 3.06 21.53 -3.79
N ALA A 329 2.51 22.44 -2.99
CA ALA A 329 1.83 23.63 -3.46
C ALA A 329 2.78 24.56 -4.24
N LEU A 330 3.98 24.84 -3.71
CA LEU A 330 4.98 25.67 -4.38
C LEU A 330 5.47 25.02 -5.67
N LEU A 331 5.69 23.71 -5.68
CA LEU A 331 6.07 22.97 -6.86
C LEU A 331 4.95 23.01 -7.93
N LEU A 332 3.70 22.80 -7.55
CA LEU A 332 2.55 22.91 -8.47
C LEU A 332 2.44 24.29 -9.11
N VAL A 333 2.63 25.37 -8.34
CA VAL A 333 2.64 26.74 -8.86
C VAL A 333 3.68 26.89 -9.97
N GLN A 334 4.91 26.37 -9.77
CA GLN A 334 5.99 26.46 -10.78
C GLN A 334 5.68 25.59 -12.00
N VAL A 335 5.33 24.32 -11.80
CA VAL A 335 5.07 23.37 -12.89
C VAL A 335 3.88 23.78 -13.75
N GLN A 336 2.86 24.38 -13.16
CA GLN A 336 1.69 24.89 -13.88
C GLN A 336 1.94 26.28 -14.52
N GLY A 337 3.09 26.88 -14.29
CA GLY A 337 3.41 28.22 -14.80
C GLY A 337 2.50 29.32 -14.22
N ILE A 338 1.98 29.14 -13.01
CA ILE A 338 1.10 30.12 -12.36
C ILE A 338 1.95 31.30 -11.87
N ALA A 339 1.72 32.48 -12.46
CA ALA A 339 2.44 33.69 -12.08
C ALA A 339 1.80 34.31 -10.85
N LEU A 340 2.34 33.99 -9.67
CA LEU A 340 1.98 34.65 -8.41
C LEU A 340 2.88 35.87 -8.19
N THR A 341 2.28 36.97 -7.75
CA THR A 341 3.05 38.08 -7.19
C THR A 341 3.71 37.64 -5.86
N ARG A 342 4.73 38.39 -5.42
CA ARG A 342 5.35 38.12 -4.12
C ARG A 342 4.33 38.08 -2.98
N LYS A 343 3.35 39.01 -3.01
CA LYS A 343 2.29 39.06 -2.00
C LYS A 343 1.42 37.81 -2.01
N GLU A 344 0.97 37.36 -3.18
CA GLU A 344 0.14 36.15 -3.33
C GLU A 344 0.91 34.88 -2.93
N SER A 345 2.20 34.80 -3.26
CA SER A 345 3.05 33.69 -2.81
C SER A 345 3.13 33.60 -1.29
N HIS A 346 3.29 34.75 -0.60
CA HIS A 346 3.28 34.78 0.88
C HIS A 346 1.89 34.44 1.43
N GLN A 347 0.81 34.92 0.83
CA GLN A 347 -0.57 34.61 1.25
C GLN A 347 -0.85 33.11 1.15
N LEU A 348 -0.43 32.46 0.06
CA LEU A 348 -0.52 31.00 -0.12
C LEU A 348 0.27 30.27 0.98
N CYS A 349 1.52 30.67 1.20
CA CYS A 349 2.35 30.04 2.23
C CYS A 349 1.82 30.29 3.66
N ASP A 350 1.27 31.45 3.96
CA ASP A 350 0.63 31.73 5.25
C ASP A 350 -0.66 30.90 5.41
N ALA A 351 -1.46 30.71 4.36
CA ALA A 351 -2.62 29.84 4.40
C ALA A 351 -2.21 28.40 4.74
N ILE A 352 -1.17 27.89 4.09
CA ILE A 352 -0.63 26.54 4.34
C ILE A 352 -0.01 26.44 5.75
N LEU A 353 0.72 27.47 6.21
CA LEU A 353 1.29 27.48 7.57
C LEU A 353 0.23 27.26 8.64
N TYR A 354 -0.97 27.80 8.45
CA TYR A 354 -2.02 27.82 9.48
C TYR A 354 -3.15 26.80 9.23
N HIS A 355 -3.26 26.14 8.07
CA HIS A 355 -4.46 25.41 7.69
C HIS A 355 -4.93 24.38 8.72
N ASP A 356 -4.03 23.62 9.31
CA ASP A 356 -4.32 22.53 10.26
C ASP A 356 -3.94 22.83 11.72
N ILE A 357 -3.45 24.02 12.04
CA ILE A 357 -2.98 24.36 13.40
C ILE A 357 -4.09 24.27 14.46
N GLY A 358 -5.33 24.48 14.07
CA GLY A 358 -6.51 24.40 14.95
C GLY A 358 -7.08 22.98 15.09
N ARG A 359 -6.51 21.98 14.44
CA ARG A 359 -6.95 20.59 14.51
C ARG A 359 -6.62 19.99 15.88
N THR A 360 -7.50 19.18 16.45
CA THR A 360 -7.33 18.62 17.80
C THR A 360 -7.27 17.07 17.80
N ASN A 361 -7.58 16.45 16.67
CA ASN A 361 -7.52 14.99 16.46
C ASN A 361 -7.43 14.68 14.96
N ASP A 362 -7.24 13.41 14.60
CA ASP A 362 -7.17 12.93 13.21
C ASP A 362 -8.53 12.49 12.67
N ASP A 363 -9.60 12.57 13.46
CA ASP A 363 -10.97 12.30 13.02
C ASP A 363 -11.50 13.42 12.10
N VAL A 364 -12.63 13.17 11.44
CA VAL A 364 -13.32 14.17 10.63
C VAL A 364 -13.74 15.36 11.52
N ASP A 365 -13.08 16.50 11.36
CA ASP A 365 -13.35 17.76 12.08
C ASP A 365 -13.57 18.90 11.09
N ASP A 366 -14.83 19.08 10.64
CA ASP A 366 -15.21 20.18 9.72
C ASP A 366 -15.03 21.57 10.37
N SER A 367 -14.74 21.64 11.66
CA SER A 367 -14.58 22.92 12.41
C SER A 367 -13.14 23.38 12.56
N HIS A 368 -12.15 22.54 12.22
CA HIS A 368 -10.74 22.90 12.46
C HIS A 368 -10.27 24.06 11.60
N GLY A 369 -10.81 24.24 10.40
CA GLY A 369 -10.50 25.38 9.54
C GLY A 369 -10.88 26.73 10.22
N ALA A 370 -12.06 26.81 10.85
CA ALA A 370 -12.46 28.01 11.60
C ALA A 370 -11.56 28.27 12.80
N LYS A 371 -11.19 27.23 13.55
CA LYS A 371 -10.24 27.34 14.68
C LYS A 371 -8.85 27.81 14.19
N SER A 372 -8.38 27.24 13.09
CA SER A 372 -7.11 27.62 12.45
C SER A 372 -7.11 29.08 11.99
N ARG A 373 -8.21 29.56 11.41
CA ARG A 373 -8.41 30.97 11.06
C ARG A 373 -8.34 31.87 12.29
N ASP A 374 -8.97 31.52 13.40
CA ASP A 374 -8.95 32.31 14.62
C ASP A 374 -7.53 32.39 15.20
N ILE A 375 -6.78 31.27 15.20
CA ILE A 375 -5.35 31.25 15.58
C ILE A 375 -4.53 32.14 14.64
N TYR A 376 -4.81 32.15 13.35
CA TYR A 376 -4.15 33.05 12.40
C TYR A 376 -4.37 34.50 12.75
N TYR A 377 -5.60 34.91 13.06
CA TYR A 377 -5.90 36.29 13.47
C TYR A 377 -5.24 36.68 14.79
N ASP A 378 -5.07 35.75 15.72
CA ASP A 378 -4.47 36.00 17.03
C ASP A 378 -2.94 36.07 17.00
N THR A 379 -2.30 35.38 16.04
CA THR A 379 -0.84 35.19 16.06
C THR A 379 -0.09 35.81 14.88
N ALA A 380 -0.73 36.03 13.76
CA ALA A 380 -0.09 36.64 12.60
C ALA A 380 0.04 38.15 12.78
N SER A 381 1.22 38.71 12.48
CA SER A 381 1.49 40.13 12.57
C SER A 381 0.80 40.98 11.51
N ASP A 382 0.43 40.38 10.38
CA ASP A 382 -0.26 41.04 9.26
C ASP A 382 -1.32 40.08 8.71
N CYS A 383 -2.55 40.29 9.15
CA CYS A 383 -3.67 39.42 8.80
C CYS A 383 -4.31 39.85 7.49
N ASN A 384 -4.47 38.91 6.59
CA ASN A 384 -5.11 39.10 5.28
C ASN A 384 -6.44 38.33 5.20
N PRO A 385 -7.57 38.97 4.83
CA PRO A 385 -8.87 38.29 4.74
C PRO A 385 -8.91 37.15 3.71
N ALA A 386 -8.17 37.25 2.60
CA ALA A 386 -8.11 36.18 1.60
C ALA A 386 -7.34 34.95 2.16
N THR A 387 -6.26 35.18 2.89
CA THR A 387 -5.54 34.10 3.58
C THR A 387 -6.42 33.44 4.64
N ALA A 388 -7.14 34.25 5.45
CA ALA A 388 -8.06 33.74 6.46
C ALA A 388 -9.20 32.91 5.83
N PHE A 389 -9.72 33.33 4.69
CA PHE A 389 -10.71 32.58 3.93
C PHE A 389 -10.15 31.21 3.47
N LEU A 390 -8.96 31.17 2.91
CA LEU A 390 -8.32 29.93 2.48
C LEU A 390 -8.13 28.97 3.66
N ILE A 391 -7.70 29.49 4.82
CA ILE A 391 -7.53 28.68 6.04
C ILE A 391 -8.87 28.12 6.51
N GLU A 392 -9.92 28.93 6.57
CA GLU A 392 -11.22 28.51 7.08
C GLU A 392 -11.87 27.43 6.23
N TYR A 393 -11.75 27.54 4.90
CA TYR A 393 -12.52 26.72 3.97
C TYR A 393 -11.73 25.60 3.30
N HIS A 394 -10.45 25.40 3.61
CA HIS A 394 -9.62 24.37 2.96
C HIS A 394 -10.14 22.93 3.16
N CYS A 395 -10.87 22.67 4.25
CA CYS A 395 -11.39 21.33 4.59
C CYS A 395 -12.82 21.07 4.08
N LEU A 396 -13.47 22.05 3.43
CA LEU A 396 -14.83 21.88 2.97
C LEU A 396 -14.88 21.38 1.53
N ASP A 397 -15.77 20.40 1.29
CA ASP A 397 -16.06 19.92 -0.08
C ASP A 397 -16.61 21.07 -0.94
N ASP A 398 -15.97 21.34 -2.08
CA ASP A 398 -16.33 22.41 -3.03
C ASP A 398 -17.83 22.46 -3.37
N ARG A 399 -18.53 21.34 -3.28
CA ARG A 399 -19.99 21.23 -3.54
C ARG A 399 -20.85 21.85 -2.47
N LYS A 400 -20.33 22.09 -1.27
CA LYS A 400 -21.10 22.65 -0.14
C LYS A 400 -20.92 24.17 0.04
N THR A 401 -19.87 24.75 -0.52
CA THR A 401 -19.41 26.09 -0.18
C THR A 401 -20.04 27.21 -1.03
N VAL A 402 -20.52 26.91 -2.24
CA VAL A 402 -20.94 27.94 -3.21
C VAL A 402 -22.40 28.37 -3.09
N CYS A 403 -23.25 27.65 -2.33
CA CYS A 403 -24.68 27.91 -2.28
C CYS A 403 -25.20 28.74 -1.08
N GLY A 404 -24.33 29.30 -0.25
CA GLY A 404 -24.76 29.87 1.05
C GLY A 404 -24.59 31.37 1.29
N SER A 405 -23.82 32.13 0.52
CA SER A 405 -23.71 33.57 0.75
C SER A 405 -23.31 34.32 -0.53
N GLY A 406 -24.22 35.13 -1.03
CA GLY A 406 -24.12 36.01 -2.21
C GLY A 406 -22.78 36.71 -2.44
N CYS A 407 -21.88 36.04 -3.13
CA CYS A 407 -20.83 36.66 -3.88
C CYS A 407 -21.14 36.38 -5.35
N GLU A 408 -21.74 37.32 -6.03
CA GLU A 408 -21.78 37.36 -7.49
C GLU A 408 -20.35 37.59 -8.01
N PRO A 409 -20.04 37.07 -9.23
CA PRO A 409 -18.72 36.95 -9.80
C PRO A 409 -17.98 38.27 -10.05
#